data_1e7af293db4dc7b47295567509eac4c2
#
_entry.id   1e7af293db4dc7b47295567509eac4c2
#
_cell.length_a   1.000
_cell.length_b   1.000
_cell.length_c   1.000
_cell.angle_alpha   90.00
_cell.angle_beta   90.00
_cell.angle_gamma   90.00
#
_symmetry.space_group_name_H-M   'P 1'
#
loop_
_entity.id
_entity.type
_entity.pdbx_description
1 polymer ?
#
loop_
_entity_poly.entity_id
_entity_poly.type
_entity_poly.pdbx_seq_one_letter_code
_entity_poly.pdbx_strand_id
1 'polypeptide(L)'
;MKNKMLTLALFVLPSLALAAPYALYESESDFDTVLDGAKNAIQERGLYINNIMHLGEMLERTGKDLGIGGPIYSRAESIEFCSATLSRKMTEENPQRLVNCPFILSIYALPGQEGKTYIVHRNIPEEETTGSPAMREVAEMLKGVAEGAASW
;
A
#
# COMPACT_ATOMS: atom_id res chain seq x y z
N MET A 1 25.00 32.03 52.69
CA MET A 1 24.79 30.75 52.02
C MET A 1 23.92 31.03 50.77
N LYS A 2 24.53 30.98 49.55
CA LYS A 2 23.83 31.29 48.29
C LYS A 2 23.41 29.96 47.65
N ASN A 3 22.10 29.63 47.66
CA ASN A 3 21.55 28.48 46.95
C ASN A 3 21.58 28.79 45.44
N LYS A 4 22.41 28.04 44.69
CA LYS A 4 22.32 28.00 43.22
C LYS A 4 21.23 27.00 42.82
N MET A 5 20.08 27.50 42.37
CA MET A 5 19.07 26.68 41.70
C MET A 5 19.62 26.25 40.34
N LEU A 6 19.85 24.95 40.19
CA LEU A 6 20.25 24.31 38.93
C LEU A 6 18.98 24.06 38.10
N THR A 7 18.76 24.89 37.10
CA THR A 7 17.61 24.72 36.17
C THR A 7 17.97 23.61 35.18
N LEU A 8 17.33 22.45 35.31
CA LEU A 8 17.46 21.34 34.39
C LEU A 8 16.62 21.63 33.14
N ALA A 9 17.26 22.01 32.04
CA ALA A 9 16.59 22.18 30.75
C ALA A 9 16.27 20.80 30.14
N LEU A 10 14.99 20.43 30.09
CA LEU A 10 14.51 19.22 29.43
C LEU A 10 14.54 19.45 27.91
N PHE A 11 15.54 18.89 27.22
CA PHE A 11 15.58 18.87 25.76
C PHE A 11 14.57 17.84 25.25
N VAL A 12 13.42 18.32 24.76
CA VAL A 12 12.49 17.50 23.99
C VAL A 12 13.04 17.35 22.58
N LEU A 13 13.63 16.19 22.28
CA LEU A 13 14.04 15.84 20.92
C LEU A 13 12.78 15.59 20.09
N PRO A 14 12.61 16.23 18.92
CA PRO A 14 11.52 15.90 18.03
C PRO A 14 11.68 14.44 17.55
N SER A 15 10.69 13.62 17.81
CA SER A 15 10.60 12.27 17.22
C SER A 15 10.39 12.43 15.73
N LEU A 16 11.38 12.06 14.92
CA LEU A 16 11.22 11.89 13.48
C LEU A 16 10.29 10.70 13.27
N ALA A 17 8.99 10.95 13.08
CA ALA A 17 8.06 9.95 12.64
C ALA A 17 8.41 9.60 11.18
N LEU A 18 9.08 8.46 10.97
CA LEU A 18 9.26 7.90 9.64
C LEU A 18 7.88 7.52 9.10
N ALA A 19 7.53 8.01 7.91
CA ALA A 19 6.31 7.60 7.24
C ALA A 19 6.33 6.07 7.01
N ALA A 20 5.18 5.41 7.22
CA ALA A 20 5.07 3.98 6.99
C ALA A 20 5.40 3.66 5.51
N PRO A 21 6.10 2.55 5.22
CA PRO A 21 6.48 2.18 3.86
C PRO A 21 5.28 1.75 2.99
N TYR A 22 4.10 1.63 3.59
CA TYR A 22 2.84 1.26 2.94
C TYR A 22 1.69 2.16 3.41
N ALA A 23 0.69 2.33 2.56
CA ALA A 23 -0.60 2.91 2.90
C ALA A 23 -1.61 1.77 3.09
N LEU A 24 -2.39 1.83 4.17
CA LEU A 24 -3.38 0.82 4.57
C LEU A 24 -4.76 1.45 4.64
N TYR A 25 -5.73 0.77 4.05
CA TYR A 25 -7.16 1.12 4.08
C TYR A 25 -7.95 -0.08 4.59
N GLU A 26 -9.08 0.18 5.23
CA GLU A 26 -9.97 -0.83 5.78
C GLU A 26 -11.36 -0.67 5.17
N SER A 27 -12.05 -1.79 4.92
CA SER A 27 -13.44 -1.84 4.49
C SER A 27 -14.20 -2.84 5.36
N GLU A 28 -15.44 -2.51 5.70
CA GLU A 28 -16.39 -3.40 6.39
C GLU A 28 -17.20 -4.27 5.41
N SER A 29 -16.73 -4.39 4.17
CA SER A 29 -17.25 -5.27 3.13
C SER A 29 -16.45 -6.57 3.05
N ASP A 30 -17.06 -7.62 2.52
CA ASP A 30 -16.39 -8.89 2.29
C ASP A 30 -15.30 -8.78 1.22
N PHE A 31 -14.40 -9.77 1.21
CA PHE A 31 -13.23 -9.79 0.35
C PHE A 31 -13.58 -9.70 -1.15
N ASP A 32 -14.61 -10.42 -1.61
CA ASP A 32 -14.95 -10.44 -3.04
C ASP A 32 -15.53 -9.10 -3.49
N THR A 33 -16.35 -8.46 -2.66
CA THR A 33 -16.88 -7.12 -2.89
C THR A 33 -15.74 -6.09 -3.04
N VAL A 34 -14.77 -6.08 -2.12
CA VAL A 34 -13.63 -5.17 -2.17
C VAL A 34 -12.69 -5.47 -3.35
N LEU A 35 -12.48 -6.75 -3.67
CA LEU A 35 -11.67 -7.16 -4.83
C LEU A 35 -12.28 -6.67 -6.14
N ASP A 36 -13.61 -6.80 -6.30
CA ASP A 36 -14.31 -6.31 -7.47
C ASP A 36 -14.33 -4.78 -7.51
N GLY A 37 -14.49 -4.12 -6.38
CA GLY A 37 -14.34 -2.67 -6.24
C GLY A 37 -12.98 -2.18 -6.68
N ALA A 38 -11.90 -2.88 -6.29
CA ALA A 38 -10.54 -2.55 -6.71
C ALA A 38 -10.34 -2.69 -8.23
N LYS A 39 -10.84 -3.78 -8.82
CA LYS A 39 -10.80 -3.96 -10.29
C LYS A 39 -11.53 -2.84 -11.01
N ASN A 40 -12.73 -2.49 -10.54
CA ASN A 40 -13.52 -1.41 -11.11
C ASN A 40 -12.81 -0.05 -10.96
N ALA A 41 -12.28 0.26 -9.76
CA ALA A 41 -11.56 1.51 -9.51
C ALA A 41 -10.31 1.68 -10.40
N ILE A 42 -9.64 0.58 -10.74
CA ILE A 42 -8.53 0.54 -11.71
C ILE A 42 -9.06 0.82 -13.13
N GLN A 43 -10.08 0.07 -13.56
CA GLN A 43 -10.59 0.13 -14.93
C GLN A 43 -11.27 1.47 -15.26
N GLU A 44 -12.03 2.05 -14.34
CA GLU A 44 -12.69 3.36 -14.50
C GLU A 44 -11.69 4.50 -14.70
N ARG A 45 -10.46 4.33 -14.20
CA ARG A 45 -9.35 5.27 -14.42
C ARG A 45 -8.61 5.03 -15.74
N GLY A 46 -9.09 4.10 -16.58
CA GLY A 46 -8.44 3.72 -17.83
C GLY A 46 -7.11 3.00 -17.63
N LEU A 47 -6.90 2.38 -16.45
CA LEU A 47 -5.71 1.61 -16.15
C LEU A 47 -5.89 0.15 -16.56
N TYR A 48 -4.78 -0.52 -16.88
CA TYR A 48 -4.79 -1.89 -17.35
C TYR A 48 -4.34 -2.86 -16.25
N ILE A 49 -5.17 -3.85 -15.94
CA ILE A 49 -4.82 -4.95 -15.03
C ILE A 49 -3.99 -5.96 -15.80
N ASN A 50 -2.75 -6.17 -15.38
CA ASN A 50 -1.81 -7.10 -16.02
C ASN A 50 -1.98 -8.52 -15.48
N ASN A 51 -2.13 -8.65 -14.15
CA ASN A 51 -2.17 -9.92 -13.47
C ASN A 51 -2.87 -9.81 -12.12
N ILE A 52 -3.37 -10.94 -11.61
CA ILE A 52 -3.86 -11.07 -10.23
C ILE A 52 -3.16 -12.29 -9.62
N MET A 53 -2.40 -12.07 -8.58
CA MET A 53 -1.66 -13.12 -7.87
C MET A 53 -2.43 -13.59 -6.64
N HIS A 54 -2.69 -14.88 -6.53
CA HIS A 54 -3.35 -15.52 -5.39
C HIS A 54 -2.33 -15.79 -4.27
N LEU A 55 -1.88 -14.72 -3.60
CA LEU A 55 -0.80 -14.80 -2.60
C LEU A 55 -1.19 -15.62 -1.37
N GLY A 56 -2.45 -15.56 -0.93
CA GLY A 56 -2.94 -16.33 0.22
C GLY A 56 -2.75 -17.83 0.02
N GLU A 57 -3.14 -18.35 -1.14
CA GLU A 57 -2.99 -19.76 -1.49
C GLU A 57 -1.52 -20.19 -1.59
N MET A 58 -0.68 -19.36 -2.20
CA MET A 58 0.75 -19.61 -2.31
C MET A 58 1.40 -19.70 -0.93
N LEU A 59 1.11 -18.74 -0.04
CA LEU A 59 1.70 -18.70 1.31
C LEU A 59 1.20 -19.85 2.18
N GLU A 60 -0.08 -20.21 2.09
CA GLU A 60 -0.64 -21.35 2.83
C GLU A 60 0.01 -22.67 2.39
N ARG A 61 0.15 -22.90 1.08
CA ARG A 61 0.83 -24.09 0.55
C ARG A 61 2.28 -24.13 1.02
N THR A 62 3.01 -23.02 0.93
CA THR A 62 4.40 -22.92 1.39
C THR A 62 4.52 -23.19 2.89
N GLY A 63 3.60 -22.65 3.71
CA GLY A 63 3.56 -22.91 5.14
C GLY A 63 3.41 -24.40 5.47
N LYS A 64 2.51 -25.10 4.76
CA LYS A 64 2.32 -26.55 4.90
C LYS A 64 3.60 -27.32 4.53
N ASP A 65 4.25 -26.98 3.42
CA ASP A 65 5.47 -27.64 2.96
C ASP A 65 6.65 -27.45 3.92
N LEU A 66 6.72 -26.31 4.60
CA LEU A 66 7.74 -25.98 5.60
C LEU A 66 7.40 -26.46 7.02
N GLY A 67 6.20 -26.99 7.25
CA GLY A 67 5.73 -27.36 8.59
C GLY A 67 5.53 -26.17 9.54
N ILE A 68 5.33 -24.98 8.98
CA ILE A 68 5.04 -23.75 9.72
C ILE A 68 3.52 -23.62 9.89
N GLY A 69 3.07 -23.27 11.07
CA GLY A 69 1.67 -23.30 11.52
C GLY A 69 0.68 -22.53 10.63
N GLY A 70 -0.58 -22.39 11.07
CA GLY A 70 -1.79 -22.03 10.34
C GLY A 70 -1.76 -20.84 9.34
N PRO A 71 -2.88 -20.55 8.66
CA PRO A 71 -2.94 -19.53 7.61
C PRO A 71 -2.67 -18.13 8.19
N ILE A 72 -1.84 -17.35 7.50
CA ILE A 72 -1.59 -15.92 7.79
C ILE A 72 -2.81 -15.09 7.40
N TYR A 73 -3.41 -15.44 6.26
CA TYR A 73 -4.59 -14.78 5.69
C TYR A 73 -5.71 -15.81 5.51
N SER A 74 -6.95 -15.40 5.70
CA SER A 74 -8.09 -16.18 5.22
C SER A 74 -8.19 -16.08 3.69
N ARG A 75 -7.88 -14.89 3.13
CA ARG A 75 -7.68 -14.65 1.68
C ARG A 75 -6.66 -13.53 1.49
N ALA A 76 -5.87 -13.62 0.41
CA ALA A 76 -4.99 -12.53 0.00
C ALA A 76 -4.70 -12.60 -1.50
N GLU A 77 -4.92 -11.49 -2.20
CA GLU A 77 -4.63 -11.33 -3.62
C GLU A 77 -3.92 -10.00 -3.87
N SER A 78 -3.04 -9.98 -4.87
CA SER A 78 -2.39 -8.75 -5.33
C SER A 78 -2.71 -8.52 -6.79
N ILE A 79 -3.22 -7.32 -7.09
CA ILE A 79 -3.52 -6.86 -8.45
C ILE A 79 -2.31 -6.09 -8.96
N GLU A 80 -1.73 -6.55 -10.05
CA GLU A 80 -0.73 -5.82 -10.81
C GLU A 80 -1.41 -5.03 -11.92
N PHE A 81 -1.14 -3.75 -11.99
CA PHE A 81 -1.74 -2.87 -12.99
C PHE A 81 -0.76 -1.80 -13.47
N CYS A 82 -1.04 -1.21 -14.62
CA CYS A 82 -0.19 -0.21 -15.24
C CYS A 82 -0.98 1.00 -15.75
N SER A 83 -0.28 2.13 -15.75
CA SER A 83 -0.62 3.32 -16.52
C SER A 83 0.53 3.62 -17.49
N ALA A 84 0.35 3.38 -18.78
CA ALA A 84 1.38 3.65 -19.77
C ALA A 84 1.84 5.11 -19.73
N THR A 85 0.89 6.05 -19.56
CA THR A 85 1.17 7.47 -19.50
C THR A 85 1.99 7.85 -18.26
N LEU A 86 1.60 7.38 -17.06
CA LEU A 86 2.34 7.68 -15.84
C LEU A 86 3.70 6.98 -15.83
N SER A 87 3.76 5.73 -16.30
CA SER A 87 5.02 5.00 -16.43
C SER A 87 6.00 5.75 -17.32
N ARG A 88 5.52 6.29 -18.47
CA ARG A 88 6.34 7.08 -19.36
C ARG A 88 6.82 8.38 -18.69
N LYS A 89 5.92 9.17 -18.09
CA LYS A 89 6.24 10.42 -17.40
C LYS A 89 7.30 10.20 -16.30
N MET A 90 7.08 9.25 -15.39
CA MET A 90 7.97 9.04 -14.26
C MET A 90 9.36 8.55 -14.67
N THR A 91 9.45 7.72 -15.74
CA THR A 91 10.74 7.24 -16.25
C THR A 91 11.48 8.26 -17.11
N GLU A 92 10.78 9.19 -17.75
CA GLU A 92 11.40 10.37 -18.39
C GLU A 92 12.06 11.30 -17.38
N GLU A 93 11.42 11.53 -16.23
CA GLU A 93 12.01 12.32 -15.15
C GLU A 93 13.22 11.61 -14.52
N ASN A 94 13.14 10.28 -14.30
CA ASN A 94 14.21 9.45 -13.76
C ASN A 94 14.02 7.98 -14.19
N PRO A 95 14.92 7.41 -15.03
CA PRO A 95 14.82 6.02 -15.50
C PRO A 95 14.77 4.96 -14.38
N GLN A 96 15.35 5.23 -13.20
CA GLN A 96 15.34 4.30 -12.07
C GLN A 96 13.93 4.11 -11.48
N ARG A 97 12.99 5.03 -11.74
CA ARG A 97 11.60 4.92 -11.31
C ARG A 97 10.83 3.77 -11.97
N LEU A 98 11.45 3.10 -12.95
CA LEU A 98 10.94 1.84 -13.51
C LEU A 98 10.65 0.80 -12.41
N VAL A 99 11.31 0.87 -11.24
CA VAL A 99 11.03 0.03 -10.06
C VAL A 99 9.57 0.11 -9.58
N ASN A 100 8.84 1.17 -9.92
CA ASN A 100 7.43 1.33 -9.57
C ASN A 100 6.48 0.64 -10.56
N CYS A 101 6.98 0.02 -11.63
CA CYS A 101 6.16 -0.71 -12.61
C CYS A 101 6.40 -2.23 -12.49
N PRO A 102 5.33 -3.03 -12.42
CA PRO A 102 3.92 -2.64 -12.32
C PRO A 102 3.57 -2.00 -10.97
N PHE A 103 2.47 -1.23 -10.92
CA PHE A 103 1.87 -0.83 -9.67
C PHE A 103 1.16 -2.03 -9.05
N ILE A 104 1.17 -2.12 -7.71
CA ILE A 104 0.57 -3.24 -6.99
C ILE A 104 -0.40 -2.72 -5.93
N LEU A 105 -1.61 -3.27 -5.93
CA LEU A 105 -2.59 -3.15 -4.86
C LEU A 105 -2.86 -4.53 -4.29
N SER A 106 -2.60 -4.74 -3.02
CA SER A 106 -2.89 -6.01 -2.35
C SER A 106 -4.14 -5.88 -1.49
N ILE A 107 -4.99 -6.91 -1.53
CA ILE A 107 -6.23 -7.02 -0.77
C ILE A 107 -6.13 -8.28 0.07
N TYR A 108 -6.47 -8.20 1.35
CA TYR A 108 -6.44 -9.35 2.23
C TYR A 108 -7.51 -9.29 3.32
N ALA A 109 -7.90 -10.48 3.79
CA ALA A 109 -8.72 -10.68 4.97
C ALA A 109 -7.97 -11.57 5.97
N LEU A 110 -8.17 -11.32 7.26
CA LEU A 110 -7.50 -12.05 8.33
C LEU A 110 -8.42 -13.12 8.92
N PRO A 111 -7.87 -14.26 9.40
CA PRO A 111 -8.65 -15.26 10.11
C PRO A 111 -9.31 -14.66 11.35
N GLY A 112 -10.60 -14.96 11.56
CA GLY A 112 -11.37 -14.48 12.71
C GLY A 112 -11.82 -13.02 12.62
N GLN A 113 -11.72 -12.40 11.43
CA GLN A 113 -12.21 -11.04 11.17
C GLN A 113 -13.17 -11.05 9.97
N GLU A 114 -14.26 -11.81 10.09
CA GLU A 114 -15.28 -11.91 9.06
C GLU A 114 -15.91 -10.54 8.79
N GLY A 115 -16.12 -10.22 7.51
CA GLY A 115 -16.70 -8.95 7.08
C GLY A 115 -15.74 -7.76 7.11
N LYS A 116 -14.44 -8.00 7.38
CA LYS A 116 -13.43 -6.95 7.35
C LYS A 116 -12.35 -7.27 6.32
N THR A 117 -12.10 -6.33 5.42
CA THR A 117 -11.12 -6.47 4.34
C THR A 117 -10.14 -5.31 4.37
N TYR A 118 -8.91 -5.61 4.11
CA TYR A 118 -7.80 -4.65 4.09
C TYR A 118 -7.27 -4.46 2.69
N ILE A 119 -6.96 -3.22 2.35
CA ILE A 119 -6.34 -2.83 1.09
C ILE A 119 -4.99 -2.17 1.42
N VAL A 120 -3.94 -2.57 0.75
CA VAL A 120 -2.60 -2.04 1.00
C VAL A 120 -1.83 -1.84 -0.30
N HIS A 121 -1.09 -0.74 -0.38
CA HIS A 121 -0.12 -0.50 -1.44
C HIS A 121 1.16 0.13 -0.88
N ARG A 122 2.24 0.10 -1.69
CA ARG A 122 3.47 0.83 -1.36
C ARG A 122 3.15 2.31 -1.20
N ASN A 123 3.57 2.90 -0.09
CA ASN A 123 3.53 4.35 0.06
C ASN A 123 4.63 4.99 -0.82
N ILE A 124 4.29 6.08 -1.51
CA ILE A 124 5.28 6.88 -2.23
C ILE A 124 5.75 7.96 -1.25
N PRO A 125 7.02 7.92 -0.82
CA PRO A 125 7.50 8.84 0.20
C PRO A 125 7.60 10.29 -0.33
N GLU A 126 7.54 11.25 0.58
CA GLU A 126 7.53 12.66 0.24
C GLU A 126 8.77 13.09 -0.56
N GLU A 127 9.92 12.52 -0.26
CA GLU A 127 11.17 12.77 -0.99
C GLU A 127 11.11 12.30 -2.46
N GLU A 128 10.32 11.28 -2.79
CA GLU A 128 10.08 10.86 -4.18
C GLU A 128 9.10 11.78 -4.91
N THR A 129 8.15 12.41 -4.20
CA THR A 129 7.15 13.31 -4.77
C THR A 129 7.64 14.76 -4.84
N THR A 130 8.56 15.16 -3.96
CA THR A 130 9.14 16.50 -3.95
C THR A 130 9.89 16.75 -5.25
N GLY A 131 9.51 17.82 -5.97
CA GLY A 131 10.11 18.17 -7.28
C GLY A 131 9.70 17.26 -8.44
N SER A 132 8.85 16.25 -8.24
CA SER A 132 8.40 15.32 -9.28
C SER A 132 6.87 15.38 -9.47
N PRO A 133 6.38 16.06 -10.52
CA PRO A 133 4.96 16.00 -10.87
C PRO A 133 4.46 14.58 -11.15
N ALA A 134 5.23 13.76 -11.85
CA ALA A 134 4.84 12.40 -12.18
C ALA A 134 4.68 11.52 -10.94
N MET A 135 5.57 11.61 -9.95
CA MET A 135 5.46 10.81 -8.72
C MET A 135 4.30 11.28 -7.83
N ARG A 136 3.94 12.57 -7.85
CA ARG A 136 2.69 13.03 -7.20
C ARG A 136 1.46 12.43 -7.86
N GLU A 137 1.40 12.43 -9.21
CA GLU A 137 0.30 11.77 -9.94
C GLU A 137 0.23 10.27 -9.62
N VAL A 138 1.38 9.58 -9.47
CA VAL A 138 1.43 8.17 -9.05
C VAL A 138 0.86 7.98 -7.65
N ALA A 139 1.26 8.81 -6.68
CA ALA A 139 0.76 8.74 -5.31
C ALA A 139 -0.76 8.98 -5.24
N GLU A 140 -1.26 9.99 -5.95
CA GLU A 140 -2.69 10.30 -6.05
C GLU A 140 -3.48 9.17 -6.73
N MET A 141 -2.95 8.58 -7.78
CA MET A 141 -3.55 7.46 -8.48
C MET A 141 -3.68 6.23 -7.57
N LEU A 142 -2.60 5.84 -6.86
CA LEU A 142 -2.61 4.71 -5.93
C LEU A 142 -3.62 4.93 -4.80
N LYS A 143 -3.60 6.12 -4.19
CA LYS A 143 -4.57 6.52 -3.17
C LYS A 143 -6.00 6.42 -3.69
N GLY A 144 -6.29 7.02 -4.85
CA GLY A 144 -7.63 7.02 -5.41
C GLY A 144 -8.15 5.63 -5.78
N VAL A 145 -7.28 4.71 -6.24
CA VAL A 145 -7.65 3.31 -6.48
C VAL A 145 -7.99 2.61 -5.16
N ALA A 146 -7.16 2.79 -4.13
CA ALA A 146 -7.38 2.15 -2.83
C ALA A 146 -8.65 2.67 -2.13
N GLU A 147 -8.89 4.00 -2.15
CA GLU A 147 -10.12 4.60 -1.61
C GLU A 147 -11.36 4.14 -2.39
N GLY A 148 -11.27 4.03 -3.72
CA GLY A 148 -12.32 3.46 -4.55
C GLY A 148 -12.67 2.02 -4.17
N ALA A 149 -11.67 1.18 -3.94
CA ALA A 149 -11.86 -0.19 -3.48
C ALA A 149 -12.49 -0.27 -2.08
N ALA A 150 -12.06 0.60 -1.15
CA ALA A 150 -12.55 0.59 0.23
C ALA A 150 -14.00 1.09 0.38
N SER A 151 -14.49 1.83 -0.59
CA SER A 151 -15.84 2.43 -0.59
C SER A 151 -16.94 1.54 -1.19
N TRP A 152 -16.61 0.33 -1.61
CA TRP A 152 -17.53 -0.64 -2.22
C TRP A 152 -18.31 -1.42 -1.18
#